data_ac64591d39bc70aaca68d4b819a98106
#
_entry.id   ac64591d39bc70aaca68d4b819a98106
#
_cell.length_a   1.000
_cell.length_b   1.000
_cell.length_c   1.000
_cell.angle_alpha   90.00
_cell.angle_beta   90.00
_cell.angle_gamma   90.00
#
_symmetry.space_group_name_H-M   'P 1'
#
loop_
_entity.id
_entity.type
_entity.pdbx_description
1 polymer ?
#
loop_
_entity_poly.entity_id
_entity_poly.type
_entity_poly.pdbx_seq_one_letter_code
_entity_poly.pdbx_strand_id
1 'polypeptide(L)'
;MSTYNHNQLIAQFRSFRQQLRDCFNSYSDSIIDLLDALAGNSVGASSVVELSLSPLFQRTYNSVYKAISESFHTKTEENNQSEKLQEKLKKLKQTVTQFIPIPLKNPFYLLAIDTTPAPRPYADTMTERGYIYQPNTIKGNKPINIGNSYSIVSVLPEKDTLFGATWSIPLSGERVPLEGSGTSLGSEQIKALLEDKSLSMYDELCVLAADSTYSQRSFLFEQCKHKNLVVIARVRSNRVFYQSPPPIKDLAQKRGCPKKYGLRFSLAESDTWHECDETTQFAHTTRKGRQLKVMIQTWHNMLMRGTQQQKMYRHPFTLLRISVTDDTSSLLWKPMWLIVSGTQRQELSPHVTYSSYRQRFDIEHMLRFSKQRLLMTQFQTPEVEHEENWIRLVMLAYVQLWAAKELACYLPKPWERYKKPHSDTIMTPSTVQRDFTRIISEIGKPGHSPKPRGNSTGRLTGQTQAKRPKHTVIKKGKKSNKPQKQVA
;
A
#
# COMPACT_ATOMS: atom_id res chain seq x y z
N MET A 1 -16.98 -16.07 -23.10
CA MET A 1 -17.88 -15.72 -21.96
C MET A 1 -19.29 -15.66 -22.48
N SER A 2 -20.27 -16.28 -21.78
CA SER A 2 -21.67 -16.18 -22.19
C SER A 2 -22.14 -14.71 -22.02
N THR A 3 -23.07 -14.27 -22.87
CA THR A 3 -23.67 -12.92 -22.85
C THR A 3 -24.31 -12.59 -21.50
N TYR A 4 -24.79 -13.58 -20.80
CA TYR A 4 -25.37 -13.46 -19.46
C TYR A 4 -24.31 -13.01 -18.41
N ASN A 5 -23.11 -13.57 -18.45
CA ASN A 5 -22.03 -13.22 -17.55
C ASN A 5 -21.54 -11.79 -17.79
N HIS A 6 -21.46 -11.34 -19.05
CA HIS A 6 -21.03 -9.97 -19.39
C HIS A 6 -21.99 -8.89 -18.85
N ASN A 7 -23.31 -9.10 -19.02
CA ASN A 7 -24.31 -8.17 -18.50
C ASN A 7 -24.28 -8.07 -16.95
N GLN A 8 -24.01 -9.18 -16.28
CA GLN A 8 -23.87 -9.20 -14.83
C GLN A 8 -22.63 -8.40 -14.37
N LEU A 9 -21.50 -8.54 -15.04
CA LEU A 9 -20.29 -7.77 -14.76
C LEU A 9 -20.50 -6.26 -14.97
N ILE A 10 -21.20 -5.88 -16.06
CA ILE A 10 -21.61 -4.48 -16.31
C ILE A 10 -22.47 -3.97 -15.16
N ALA A 11 -23.46 -4.72 -14.73
CA ALA A 11 -24.37 -4.32 -13.65
C ALA A 11 -23.61 -4.14 -12.32
N GLN A 12 -22.70 -5.07 -11.99
CA GLN A 12 -21.85 -4.97 -10.80
C GLN A 12 -20.97 -3.72 -10.84
N PHE A 13 -20.31 -3.44 -11.96
CA PHE A 13 -19.43 -2.28 -12.07
C PHE A 13 -20.21 -0.95 -12.08
N ARG A 14 -21.41 -0.91 -12.69
CA ARG A 14 -22.32 0.24 -12.58
C ARG A 14 -22.76 0.49 -11.14
N SER A 15 -23.15 -0.56 -10.41
CA SER A 15 -23.53 -0.47 -9.00
C SER A 15 -22.39 0.07 -8.14
N PHE A 16 -21.18 -0.45 -8.31
CA PHE A 16 -19.98 0.04 -7.64
C PHE A 16 -19.76 1.54 -7.86
N ARG A 17 -19.83 1.97 -9.10
CA ARG A 17 -19.62 3.38 -9.46
C ARG A 17 -20.70 4.29 -8.88
N GLN A 18 -21.94 3.81 -8.81
CA GLN A 18 -23.04 4.54 -8.14
C GLN A 18 -22.78 4.65 -6.64
N GLN A 19 -22.43 3.54 -5.99
CA GLN A 19 -22.09 3.55 -4.55
C GLN A 19 -20.89 4.45 -4.25
N LEU A 20 -19.87 4.42 -5.13
CA LEU A 20 -18.71 5.30 -5.01
C LEU A 20 -19.12 6.78 -5.11
N ARG A 21 -19.99 7.15 -6.08
CA ARG A 21 -20.56 8.48 -6.21
C ARG A 21 -21.30 8.92 -4.96
N ASP A 22 -22.11 8.03 -4.38
CA ASP A 22 -22.96 8.29 -3.22
C ASP A 22 -22.15 8.44 -1.91
N CYS A 23 -20.87 8.08 -1.91
CA CYS A 23 -19.97 8.40 -0.82
C CYS A 23 -19.59 9.89 -0.77
N PHE A 24 -19.83 10.67 -1.83
CA PHE A 24 -19.45 12.09 -1.91
C PHE A 24 -20.69 13.00 -1.82
N ASN A 25 -20.74 13.82 -0.81
CA ASN A 25 -21.89 14.71 -0.54
C ASN A 25 -21.91 15.96 -1.43
N SER A 26 -20.74 16.41 -1.90
CA SER A 26 -20.59 17.59 -2.76
C SER A 26 -19.63 17.26 -3.91
N TYR A 27 -19.87 17.90 -5.05
CA TYR A 27 -19.06 17.71 -6.27
C TYR A 27 -18.93 16.26 -6.74
N SER A 28 -19.84 15.35 -6.31
CA SER A 28 -19.81 13.92 -6.60
C SER A 28 -19.61 13.63 -8.08
N ASP A 29 -20.32 14.34 -8.98
CA ASP A 29 -20.18 14.15 -10.41
C ASP A 29 -18.79 14.58 -10.95
N SER A 30 -18.25 15.67 -10.42
CA SER A 30 -16.90 16.13 -10.78
C SER A 30 -15.82 15.19 -10.27
N ILE A 31 -16.05 14.58 -9.11
CA ILE A 31 -15.15 13.58 -8.52
C ILE A 31 -15.16 12.31 -9.36
N ILE A 32 -16.33 11.82 -9.78
CA ILE A 32 -16.44 10.65 -10.65
C ILE A 32 -15.79 10.93 -12.02
N ASP A 33 -16.02 12.10 -12.61
CA ASP A 33 -15.35 12.48 -13.87
C ASP A 33 -13.82 12.49 -13.70
N LEU A 34 -13.32 12.98 -12.56
CA LEU A 34 -11.88 13.00 -12.26
C LEU A 34 -11.31 11.59 -12.08
N LEU A 35 -12.02 10.73 -11.35
CA LEU A 35 -11.63 9.33 -11.18
C LEU A 35 -11.62 8.57 -12.51
N ASP A 36 -12.59 8.86 -13.39
CA ASP A 36 -12.63 8.27 -14.73
C ASP A 36 -11.47 8.77 -15.60
N ALA A 37 -11.18 10.07 -15.57
CA ALA A 37 -10.05 10.64 -16.30
C ALA A 37 -8.71 10.08 -15.82
N LEU A 38 -8.54 9.83 -14.50
CA LEU A 38 -7.37 9.17 -13.94
C LEU A 38 -7.27 7.72 -14.40
N ALA A 39 -8.35 6.93 -14.21
CA ALA A 39 -8.37 5.53 -14.59
C ALA A 39 -8.22 5.33 -16.11
N GLY A 40 -8.75 6.24 -16.93
CA GLY A 40 -8.62 6.25 -18.38
C GLY A 40 -7.38 6.96 -18.93
N ASN A 41 -6.44 7.39 -18.09
CA ASN A 41 -5.24 8.15 -18.53
C ASN A 41 -4.23 7.26 -19.27
N SER A 42 -4.67 6.67 -20.37
CA SER A 42 -3.83 5.84 -21.24
C SER A 42 -2.95 6.64 -22.20
N VAL A 43 -3.34 7.90 -22.49
CA VAL A 43 -2.69 8.79 -23.44
C VAL A 43 -1.55 9.59 -22.80
N GLY A 44 -1.50 9.63 -21.45
CA GLY A 44 -0.35 10.15 -20.72
C GLY A 44 -0.43 11.63 -20.38
N ALA A 45 -1.54 12.09 -19.75
CA ALA A 45 -1.49 13.37 -19.06
C ALA A 45 -0.29 13.37 -18.10
N SER A 46 0.52 14.42 -18.14
CA SER A 46 1.74 14.58 -17.34
C SER A 46 1.50 15.45 -16.10
N SER A 47 0.41 16.17 -16.08
CA SER A 47 -0.01 17.05 -14.98
C SER A 47 -1.49 16.87 -14.64
N VAL A 48 -1.86 17.26 -13.42
CA VAL A 48 -3.24 17.14 -12.94
C VAL A 48 -4.22 17.99 -13.76
N VAL A 49 -3.79 19.16 -14.21
CA VAL A 49 -4.63 20.04 -15.03
C VAL A 49 -4.94 19.43 -16.40
N GLU A 50 -4.03 18.65 -16.97
CA GLU A 50 -4.23 17.99 -18.28
C GLU A 50 -5.32 16.90 -18.21
N LEU A 51 -5.70 16.39 -17.03
CA LEU A 51 -6.85 15.51 -16.89
C LEU A 51 -8.16 16.18 -17.35
N SER A 52 -8.23 17.51 -17.29
CA SER A 52 -9.39 18.24 -17.80
C SER A 52 -9.55 18.16 -19.34
N LEU A 53 -8.52 17.71 -20.05
CA LEU A 53 -8.54 17.48 -21.50
C LEU A 53 -8.98 16.05 -21.85
N SER A 54 -9.13 15.18 -20.83
CA SER A 54 -9.62 13.83 -21.05
C SER A 54 -11.07 13.84 -21.54
N PRO A 55 -11.43 13.02 -22.54
CA PRO A 55 -12.83 12.89 -22.98
C PRO A 55 -13.75 12.35 -21.88
N LEU A 56 -13.18 11.74 -20.85
CA LEU A 56 -13.91 11.25 -19.68
C LEU A 56 -14.21 12.35 -18.65
N PHE A 57 -13.53 13.51 -18.73
CA PHE A 57 -13.77 14.65 -17.85
C PHE A 57 -14.63 15.70 -18.59
N GLN A 58 -15.90 15.78 -18.28
CA GLN A 58 -16.88 16.60 -19.02
C GLN A 58 -16.93 18.05 -18.54
N ARG A 59 -16.09 18.46 -17.60
CA ARG A 59 -16.12 19.78 -16.94
C ARG A 59 -14.88 20.61 -17.25
N THR A 60 -14.90 21.87 -16.83
CA THR A 60 -13.76 22.77 -17.00
C THR A 60 -12.63 22.44 -16.02
N TYR A 61 -11.40 22.87 -16.32
CA TYR A 61 -10.21 22.62 -15.50
C TYR A 61 -10.37 23.05 -14.02
N ASN A 62 -11.13 24.12 -13.74
CA ASN A 62 -11.40 24.56 -12.37
C ASN A 62 -12.13 23.49 -11.54
N SER A 63 -12.95 22.68 -12.19
CA SER A 63 -13.68 21.59 -11.52
C SER A 63 -12.75 20.46 -11.07
N VAL A 64 -11.58 20.28 -11.69
CA VAL A 64 -10.56 19.33 -11.24
C VAL A 64 -10.10 19.70 -9.83
N TYR A 65 -9.70 20.97 -9.63
CA TYR A 65 -9.24 21.43 -8.31
C TYR A 65 -10.34 21.43 -7.27
N LYS A 66 -11.59 21.77 -7.68
CA LYS A 66 -12.75 21.67 -6.78
C LYS A 66 -13.08 20.23 -6.41
N ALA A 67 -13.00 19.29 -7.33
CA ALA A 67 -13.16 17.87 -7.03
C ALA A 67 -12.12 17.40 -6.01
N ILE A 68 -10.86 17.83 -6.12
CA ILE A 68 -9.80 17.46 -5.18
C ILE A 68 -10.04 18.11 -3.82
N SER A 69 -10.29 19.43 -3.76
CA SER A 69 -10.45 20.13 -2.47
C SER A 69 -11.66 19.65 -1.68
N GLU A 70 -12.76 19.32 -2.37
CA GLU A 70 -14.04 19.03 -1.72
C GLU A 70 -14.30 17.52 -1.54
N SER A 71 -13.47 16.64 -2.11
CA SER A 71 -13.73 15.19 -2.11
C SER A 71 -13.87 14.60 -0.71
N PHE A 72 -13.05 15.04 0.23
CA PHE A 72 -13.08 14.57 1.61
C PHE A 72 -13.37 15.69 2.62
N HIS A 73 -13.63 16.90 2.11
CA HIS A 73 -14.03 18.01 2.97
C HIS A 73 -15.42 17.76 3.59
N THR A 74 -15.55 18.02 4.88
CA THR A 74 -16.81 17.93 5.61
C THR A 74 -17.22 19.33 6.07
N LYS A 75 -18.29 19.87 5.47
CA LYS A 75 -18.86 21.18 5.86
C LYS A 75 -19.52 21.05 7.22
N THR A 76 -18.77 21.24 8.30
CA THR A 76 -19.34 21.23 9.66
C THR A 76 -18.39 21.99 10.60
N GLU A 77 -18.90 22.43 11.72
CA GLU A 77 -18.12 23.03 12.81
C GLU A 77 -16.97 22.10 13.24
N GLU A 78 -15.84 22.65 13.61
CA GLU A 78 -14.55 21.96 13.78
C GLU A 78 -14.59 20.66 14.61
N ASN A 79 -15.46 20.60 15.61
CA ASN A 79 -15.57 19.43 16.51
C ASN A 79 -16.15 18.15 15.85
N ASN A 80 -16.92 18.28 14.74
CA ASN A 80 -17.55 17.14 14.07
C ASN A 80 -16.90 16.77 12.72
N GLN A 81 -15.86 17.50 12.29
CA GLN A 81 -15.21 17.26 10.98
C GLN A 81 -14.49 15.92 10.94
N SER A 82 -13.79 15.58 12.04
CA SER A 82 -13.02 14.34 12.13
C SER A 82 -13.91 13.10 12.07
N GLU A 83 -15.02 13.09 12.82
CA GLU A 83 -15.95 11.95 12.84
C GLU A 83 -16.63 11.72 11.49
N LYS A 84 -17.09 12.78 10.83
CA LYS A 84 -17.70 12.68 9.50
C LYS A 84 -16.72 12.24 8.42
N LEU A 85 -15.46 12.67 8.52
CA LEU A 85 -14.41 12.17 7.63
C LEU A 85 -14.18 10.68 7.84
N GLN A 86 -14.09 10.22 9.10
CA GLN A 86 -13.92 8.80 9.42
C GLN A 86 -15.12 7.97 8.93
N GLU A 87 -16.35 8.45 9.09
CA GLU A 87 -17.54 7.78 8.57
C GLU A 87 -17.50 7.66 7.04
N LYS A 88 -17.14 8.75 6.34
CA LYS A 88 -16.95 8.73 4.87
C LYS A 88 -15.88 7.74 4.44
N LEU A 89 -14.74 7.75 5.09
CA LEU A 89 -13.65 6.81 4.79
C LEU A 89 -14.06 5.37 5.06
N LYS A 90 -14.81 5.11 6.12
CA LYS A 90 -15.40 3.80 6.43
C LYS A 90 -16.34 3.33 5.32
N LYS A 91 -17.27 4.19 4.89
CA LYS A 91 -18.20 3.88 3.79
C LYS A 91 -17.49 3.59 2.48
N LEU A 92 -16.47 4.39 2.13
CA LEU A 92 -15.62 4.14 0.97
C LEU A 92 -14.88 2.80 1.07
N LYS A 93 -14.33 2.49 2.23
CA LYS A 93 -13.65 1.22 2.49
C LYS A 93 -14.62 0.05 2.30
N GLN A 94 -15.83 0.12 2.84
CA GLN A 94 -16.87 -0.88 2.63
C GLN A 94 -17.23 -1.07 1.15
N THR A 95 -17.34 0.02 0.40
CA THR A 95 -17.58 -0.03 -1.06
C THR A 95 -16.43 -0.71 -1.81
N VAL A 96 -15.19 -0.45 -1.42
CA VAL A 96 -13.99 -1.07 -2.03
C VAL A 96 -13.90 -2.56 -1.68
N THR A 97 -14.19 -2.93 -0.44
CA THR A 97 -14.01 -4.31 0.06
C THR A 97 -14.99 -5.31 -0.58
N GLN A 98 -16.11 -4.86 -1.16
CA GLN A 98 -16.99 -5.72 -1.96
C GLN A 98 -16.30 -6.36 -3.18
N PHE A 99 -15.19 -5.77 -3.64
CA PHE A 99 -14.39 -6.25 -4.77
C PHE A 99 -13.13 -7.02 -4.34
N ILE A 100 -12.96 -7.26 -3.04
CA ILE A 100 -11.90 -8.13 -2.54
C ILE A 100 -12.35 -9.57 -2.75
N PRO A 101 -11.61 -10.36 -3.56
CA PRO A 101 -11.95 -11.77 -3.73
C PRO A 101 -11.72 -12.53 -2.43
N ILE A 102 -12.64 -13.42 -2.10
CA ILE A 102 -12.46 -14.37 -1.00
C ILE A 102 -11.33 -15.33 -1.41
N PRO A 103 -10.34 -15.56 -0.55
CA PRO A 103 -9.27 -16.51 -0.84
C PRO A 103 -9.85 -17.93 -1.05
N LEU A 104 -9.40 -18.62 -2.11
CA LEU A 104 -9.86 -19.97 -2.45
C LEU A 104 -8.79 -21.04 -2.23
N LYS A 105 -7.51 -20.66 -2.33
CA LYS A 105 -6.36 -21.56 -2.23
C LYS A 105 -5.70 -21.53 -0.86
N ASN A 106 -5.68 -20.35 -0.26
CA ASN A 106 -5.09 -20.14 1.06
C ASN A 106 -6.19 -19.87 2.10
N PRO A 107 -6.05 -20.36 3.33
CA PRO A 107 -7.03 -20.11 4.39
C PRO A 107 -6.84 -18.71 5.03
N PHE A 108 -6.38 -17.71 4.28
CA PHE A 108 -6.08 -16.37 4.80
C PHE A 108 -6.15 -15.29 3.74
N TYR A 109 -6.42 -14.07 4.16
CA TYR A 109 -6.23 -12.87 3.34
C TYR A 109 -4.77 -12.41 3.39
N LEU A 110 -4.16 -12.21 2.22
CA LEU A 110 -2.79 -11.68 2.16
C LEU A 110 -2.84 -10.15 2.08
N LEU A 111 -2.22 -9.51 3.06
CA LEU A 111 -2.07 -8.07 3.15
C LEU A 111 -0.62 -7.66 2.85
N ALA A 112 -0.44 -6.46 2.35
CA ALA A 112 0.87 -5.82 2.24
C ALA A 112 0.80 -4.40 2.78
N ILE A 113 1.92 -3.93 3.34
CA ILE A 113 2.10 -2.56 3.80
C ILE A 113 3.41 -2.01 3.24
N ASP A 114 3.36 -0.76 2.80
CA ASP A 114 4.56 -0.04 2.37
C ASP A 114 4.40 1.48 2.59
N THR A 115 5.54 2.16 2.70
CA THR A 115 5.58 3.61 2.85
C THR A 115 6.16 4.25 1.59
N THR A 116 5.45 5.21 1.02
CA THR A 116 5.86 5.86 -0.23
C THR A 116 6.09 7.36 -0.03
N PRO A 117 7.19 7.94 -0.56
CA PRO A 117 7.45 9.37 -0.50
C PRO A 117 6.62 10.16 -1.53
N ALA A 118 6.17 11.35 -1.12
CA ALA A 118 5.61 12.41 -1.94
C ALA A 118 6.50 13.66 -1.83
N PRO A 119 7.48 13.84 -2.73
CA PRO A 119 8.42 14.95 -2.67
C PRO A 119 7.75 16.31 -2.92
N ARG A 120 8.08 17.30 -2.11
CA ARG A 120 7.61 18.70 -2.17
C ARG A 120 8.74 19.69 -1.87
N PRO A 121 9.89 19.60 -2.56
CA PRO A 121 11.07 20.42 -2.23
C PRO A 121 10.82 21.92 -2.42
N TYR A 122 9.99 22.29 -3.38
CA TYR A 122 9.73 23.69 -3.75
C TYR A 122 8.42 24.26 -3.18
N ALA A 123 7.67 23.50 -2.38
CA ALA A 123 6.41 23.95 -1.79
C ALA A 123 6.65 24.76 -0.50
N ASP A 124 7.36 25.87 -0.57
CA ASP A 124 7.77 26.68 0.61
C ASP A 124 6.59 27.22 1.41
N THR A 125 5.43 27.33 0.80
CA THR A 125 4.19 27.81 1.45
C THR A 125 3.34 26.68 2.05
N MET A 126 3.81 25.42 1.99
CA MET A 126 3.16 24.29 2.66
C MET A 126 3.58 24.27 4.13
N THR A 127 2.60 24.23 5.04
CA THR A 127 2.83 24.33 6.49
C THR A 127 3.61 23.17 7.07
N GLU A 128 3.36 21.97 6.57
CA GLU A 128 3.89 20.71 7.11
C GLU A 128 4.70 19.95 6.08
N ARG A 129 6.00 20.21 6.02
CA ARG A 129 6.98 19.47 5.23
C ARG A 129 8.08 18.97 6.12
N GLY A 130 8.48 17.71 5.95
CA GLY A 130 9.58 17.10 6.67
C GLY A 130 10.65 16.52 5.75
N TYR A 131 11.71 15.98 6.35
CA TYR A 131 12.68 15.18 5.62
C TYR A 131 12.12 13.79 5.38
N ILE A 132 12.13 13.35 4.12
CA ILE A 132 11.66 12.05 3.69
C ILE A 132 12.79 11.24 3.09
N TYR A 133 12.72 9.91 3.22
CA TYR A 133 13.62 9.02 2.52
C TYR A 133 13.14 8.87 1.08
N GLN A 134 14.01 9.21 0.14
CA GLN A 134 13.81 8.96 -1.28
C GLN A 134 15.12 8.46 -1.86
N PRO A 135 15.17 7.24 -2.44
CA PRO A 135 16.35 6.76 -3.10
C PRO A 135 16.83 7.77 -4.14
N ASN A 136 18.09 8.16 -4.07
CA ASN A 136 18.66 9.09 -5.03
C ASN A 136 19.27 8.32 -6.20
N THR A 137 18.99 8.75 -7.42
CA THR A 137 19.54 8.16 -8.64
C THR A 137 21.00 8.58 -8.88
N ILE A 138 21.44 9.68 -8.26
CA ILE A 138 22.81 10.18 -8.36
C ILE A 138 23.67 9.51 -7.29
N LYS A 139 24.68 8.76 -7.74
CA LYS A 139 25.61 8.08 -6.84
C LYS A 139 26.33 9.07 -5.93
N GLY A 140 26.38 8.76 -4.64
CA GLY A 140 27.03 9.60 -3.63
C GLY A 140 26.11 10.62 -2.94
N ASN A 141 24.94 10.95 -3.49
CA ASN A 141 24.00 11.82 -2.83
C ASN A 141 23.24 11.09 -1.70
N LYS A 142 22.96 11.83 -0.62
CA LYS A 142 22.15 11.29 0.48
C LYS A 142 20.73 11.01 -0.02
N PRO A 143 20.11 9.88 0.36
CA PRO A 143 18.76 9.51 -0.06
C PRO A 143 17.69 10.29 0.75
N ILE A 144 17.81 11.62 0.76
CA ILE A 144 16.95 12.54 1.54
C ILE A 144 16.34 13.55 0.61
N ASN A 145 15.03 13.76 0.73
CA ASN A 145 14.29 14.83 0.08
C ASN A 145 13.38 15.52 1.09
N ILE A 146 12.67 16.55 0.65
CA ILE A 146 11.68 17.29 1.46
C ILE A 146 10.29 16.98 0.93
N GLY A 147 9.33 16.75 1.83
CA GLY A 147 7.95 16.46 1.47
C GLY A 147 7.21 15.69 2.56
N ASN A 148 6.26 14.88 2.14
CA ASN A 148 5.47 14.00 2.98
C ASN A 148 5.71 12.54 2.63
N SER A 149 5.38 11.63 3.54
CA SER A 149 5.36 10.19 3.30
C SER A 149 3.95 9.65 3.57
N TYR A 150 3.55 8.65 2.81
CA TYR A 150 2.24 8.00 2.95
C TYR A 150 2.42 6.52 3.26
N SER A 151 1.75 6.03 4.29
CA SER A 151 1.65 4.60 4.60
C SER A 151 0.43 4.03 3.91
N ILE A 152 0.62 2.97 3.12
CA ILE A 152 -0.45 2.34 2.35
C ILE A 152 -0.55 0.88 2.73
N VAL A 153 -1.77 0.44 3.08
CA VAL A 153 -2.12 -0.96 3.33
C VAL A 153 -3.02 -1.44 2.20
N SER A 154 -2.72 -2.62 1.68
CA SER A 154 -3.44 -3.20 0.56
C SER A 154 -3.70 -4.69 0.78
N VAL A 155 -4.77 -5.20 0.19
CA VAL A 155 -4.96 -6.64 -0.03
C VAL A 155 -4.26 -7.05 -1.31
N LEU A 156 -3.61 -8.19 -1.28
CA LEU A 156 -3.01 -8.83 -2.45
C LEU A 156 -3.89 -10.01 -2.87
N PRO A 157 -4.65 -9.90 -3.98
CA PRO A 157 -5.48 -11.00 -4.47
C PRO A 157 -4.65 -12.23 -4.78
N GLU A 158 -5.22 -13.41 -4.55
CA GLU A 158 -4.58 -14.67 -4.94
C GLU A 158 -4.26 -14.68 -6.44
N LYS A 159 -3.17 -15.33 -6.78
CA LYS A 159 -2.76 -15.54 -8.17
C LYS A 159 -2.93 -16.99 -8.56
N ASP A 160 -3.40 -17.22 -9.78
CA ASP A 160 -3.50 -18.58 -10.33
C ASP A 160 -2.13 -19.21 -10.55
N THR A 161 -1.17 -18.39 -10.90
CA THR A 161 0.23 -18.77 -11.06
C THR A 161 1.13 -17.72 -10.44
N LEU A 162 2.38 -18.08 -10.12
CA LEU A 162 3.41 -17.13 -9.66
C LEU A 162 3.65 -15.97 -10.65
N PHE A 163 3.21 -16.11 -11.90
CA PHE A 163 3.33 -15.14 -12.98
C PHE A 163 2.04 -14.39 -13.29
N GLY A 164 1.00 -14.54 -12.48
CA GLY A 164 -0.25 -13.81 -12.60
C GLY A 164 -0.03 -12.28 -12.62
N ALA A 165 -1.07 -11.55 -13.02
CA ALA A 165 -1.03 -10.09 -12.99
C ALA A 165 -0.70 -9.55 -11.59
N THR A 166 0.08 -8.47 -11.56
CA THR A 166 0.44 -7.80 -10.30
C THR A 166 -0.66 -6.82 -9.92
N TRP A 167 -1.59 -7.27 -9.10
CA TRP A 167 -2.65 -6.45 -8.54
C TRP A 167 -2.50 -6.31 -7.03
N SER A 168 -2.87 -5.12 -6.54
CA SER A 168 -2.90 -4.81 -5.12
C SER A 168 -4.08 -3.87 -4.88
N ILE A 169 -5.00 -4.22 -4.00
CA ILE A 169 -6.21 -3.44 -3.74
C ILE A 169 -5.95 -2.56 -2.52
N PRO A 170 -5.72 -1.25 -2.68
CA PRO A 170 -5.45 -0.36 -1.54
C PRO A 170 -6.71 -0.19 -0.69
N LEU A 171 -6.55 -0.37 0.63
CA LEU A 171 -7.60 -0.23 1.64
C LEU A 171 -7.46 1.03 2.48
N SER A 172 -6.23 1.42 2.77
CA SER A 172 -5.90 2.60 3.55
C SER A 172 -4.66 3.26 2.98
N GLY A 173 -4.65 4.59 2.93
CA GLY A 173 -3.50 5.39 2.54
C GLY A 173 -3.52 6.71 3.27
N GLU A 174 -2.62 6.86 4.25
CA GLU A 174 -2.61 7.96 5.19
C GLU A 174 -1.24 8.60 5.25
N ARG A 175 -1.22 9.92 5.46
CA ARG A 175 0.01 10.68 5.62
C ARG A 175 0.68 10.32 6.94
N VAL A 176 1.95 9.98 6.88
CA VAL A 176 2.75 9.73 8.08
C VAL A 176 2.95 11.05 8.83
N PRO A 177 2.53 11.15 10.10
CA PRO A 177 2.75 12.34 10.91
C PRO A 177 4.24 12.70 10.98
N LEU A 178 4.58 13.98 10.96
CA LEU A 178 5.97 14.44 10.95
C LEU A 178 6.75 14.01 12.21
N GLU A 179 6.08 13.92 13.35
CA GLU A 179 6.67 13.43 14.62
C GLU A 179 6.56 11.91 14.77
N GLY A 180 5.75 11.26 13.92
CA GLY A 180 5.50 9.82 13.91
C GLY A 180 6.45 9.03 13.02
N SER A 181 6.14 7.74 12.89
CA SER A 181 6.82 6.84 11.96
C SER A 181 5.81 6.08 11.09
N GLY A 182 6.23 5.66 9.90
CA GLY A 182 5.38 4.82 9.04
C GLY A 182 5.01 3.49 9.71
N THR A 183 5.86 2.96 10.59
CA THR A 183 5.58 1.73 11.34
C THR A 183 4.54 1.93 12.44
N SER A 184 4.52 3.08 13.12
CA SER A 184 3.50 3.42 14.11
C SER A 184 2.13 3.57 13.45
N LEU A 185 2.06 4.43 12.42
CA LEU A 185 0.84 4.61 11.63
C LEU A 185 0.36 3.29 11.00
N GLY A 186 1.29 2.49 10.46
CA GLY A 186 0.97 1.18 9.90
C GLY A 186 0.35 0.23 10.93
N SER A 187 0.80 0.28 12.20
CA SER A 187 0.17 -0.50 13.27
C SER A 187 -1.27 -0.05 13.53
N GLU A 188 -1.54 1.24 13.53
CA GLU A 188 -2.89 1.80 13.69
C GLU A 188 -3.81 1.42 12.52
N GLN A 189 -3.30 1.51 11.29
CA GLN A 189 -4.02 1.12 10.08
C GLN A 189 -4.40 -0.38 10.10
N ILE A 190 -3.46 -1.26 10.43
CA ILE A 190 -3.72 -2.71 10.53
C ILE A 190 -4.74 -3.00 11.62
N LYS A 191 -4.59 -2.39 12.80
CA LYS A 191 -5.55 -2.54 13.90
C LYS A 191 -6.96 -2.13 13.44
N ALA A 192 -7.11 -0.96 12.82
CA ALA A 192 -8.39 -0.46 12.33
C ALA A 192 -9.02 -1.36 11.24
N LEU A 193 -8.22 -2.08 10.45
CA LEU A 193 -8.72 -3.06 9.49
C LEU A 193 -9.20 -4.34 10.16
N LEU A 194 -8.43 -4.87 11.11
CA LEU A 194 -8.76 -6.13 11.79
C LEU A 194 -9.95 -6.01 12.76
N GLU A 195 -10.20 -4.81 13.31
CA GLU A 195 -11.31 -4.53 14.23
C GLU A 195 -12.61 -4.13 13.50
N ASP A 196 -12.57 -3.91 12.18
CA ASP A 196 -13.73 -3.48 11.40
C ASP A 196 -14.64 -4.66 11.03
N LYS A 197 -15.69 -4.87 11.83
CA LYS A 197 -16.69 -5.94 11.66
C LYS A 197 -17.43 -5.91 10.32
N SER A 198 -17.34 -4.83 9.57
CA SER A 198 -18.02 -4.71 8.28
C SER A 198 -17.21 -5.30 7.11
N LEU A 199 -15.96 -5.71 7.37
CA LEU A 199 -15.08 -6.26 6.36
C LEU A 199 -15.18 -7.78 6.30
N SER A 200 -15.10 -8.36 5.09
CA SER A 200 -15.10 -9.80 4.87
C SER A 200 -13.93 -10.53 5.52
N MET A 201 -12.87 -9.80 5.86
CA MET A 201 -11.68 -10.34 6.55
C MET A 201 -11.76 -10.25 8.07
N TYR A 202 -12.88 -9.73 8.64
CA TYR A 202 -13.07 -9.70 10.08
C TYR A 202 -13.12 -11.14 10.63
N ASP A 203 -12.41 -11.39 11.72
CA ASP A 203 -12.22 -12.72 12.34
C ASP A 203 -11.51 -13.78 11.45
N GLU A 204 -11.21 -13.48 10.18
CA GLU A 204 -10.46 -14.36 9.31
C GLU A 204 -8.96 -14.21 9.53
N LEU A 205 -8.20 -15.28 9.26
CA LEU A 205 -6.74 -15.20 9.29
C LEU A 205 -6.23 -14.22 8.24
N CYS A 206 -5.44 -13.25 8.69
CA CYS A 206 -4.73 -12.31 7.82
C CYS A 206 -3.23 -12.54 7.91
N VAL A 207 -2.56 -12.52 6.76
CA VAL A 207 -1.10 -12.59 6.65
C VAL A 207 -0.58 -11.27 6.11
N LEU A 208 0.22 -10.56 6.89
CA LEU A 208 0.81 -9.28 6.50
C LEU A 208 2.24 -9.49 6.00
N ALA A 209 2.47 -9.28 4.72
CA ALA A 209 3.80 -9.27 4.12
C ALA A 209 4.39 -7.85 4.11
N ALA A 210 5.54 -7.66 4.75
CA ALA A 210 6.15 -6.35 4.96
C ALA A 210 7.67 -6.34 4.71
N ASP A 211 8.24 -5.17 4.47
CA ASP A 211 9.68 -4.99 4.28
C ASP A 211 10.46 -5.05 5.60
N SER A 212 11.77 -4.82 5.53
CA SER A 212 12.65 -4.87 6.71
C SER A 212 12.40 -3.76 7.73
N THR A 213 11.73 -2.69 7.37
CA THR A 213 11.36 -1.60 8.29
C THR A 213 10.36 -2.08 9.33
N TYR A 214 9.47 -2.97 8.93
CA TYR A 214 8.43 -3.55 9.79
C TYR A 214 8.90 -4.77 10.62
N SER A 215 10.15 -5.19 10.49
CA SER A 215 10.74 -6.23 11.36
C SER A 215 11.23 -5.70 12.71
N GLN A 216 10.95 -4.44 13.02
CA GLN A 216 11.31 -3.81 14.29
C GLN A 216 10.47 -4.37 15.46
N ARG A 217 11.12 -4.46 16.62
CA ARG A 217 10.50 -4.95 17.84
C ARG A 217 9.18 -4.26 18.18
N SER A 218 9.14 -2.93 18.10
CA SER A 218 7.95 -2.14 18.45
C SER A 218 6.76 -2.49 17.55
N PHE A 219 6.99 -2.63 16.26
CA PHE A 219 5.94 -3.02 15.32
C PHE A 219 5.46 -4.46 15.59
N LEU A 220 6.37 -5.43 15.63
CA LEU A 220 6.02 -6.84 15.85
C LEU A 220 5.31 -7.06 17.18
N PHE A 221 5.72 -6.34 18.24
CA PHE A 221 5.06 -6.43 19.56
C PHE A 221 3.60 -6.00 19.49
N GLU A 222 3.30 -4.92 18.80
CA GLU A 222 1.91 -4.46 18.60
C GLU A 222 1.10 -5.48 17.79
N GLN A 223 1.70 -6.02 16.71
CA GLN A 223 0.99 -6.98 15.86
C GLN A 223 0.73 -8.32 16.55
N CYS A 224 1.59 -8.76 17.49
CA CYS A 224 1.36 -9.98 18.27
C CYS A 224 0.12 -9.92 19.19
N LYS A 225 -0.49 -8.76 19.37
CA LYS A 225 -1.73 -8.61 20.13
C LYS A 225 -2.96 -9.11 19.35
N HIS A 226 -2.87 -9.18 18.02
CA HIS A 226 -3.95 -9.65 17.16
C HIS A 226 -3.85 -11.17 16.97
N LYS A 227 -4.90 -11.90 17.38
CA LYS A 227 -4.92 -13.37 17.32
C LYS A 227 -4.99 -13.91 15.91
N ASN A 228 -5.67 -13.20 15.02
CA ASN A 228 -5.91 -13.54 13.62
C ASN A 228 -4.91 -12.88 12.66
N LEU A 229 -3.73 -12.47 13.15
CA LEU A 229 -2.70 -11.86 12.31
C LEU A 229 -1.37 -12.63 12.40
N VAL A 230 -0.80 -12.92 11.24
CA VAL A 230 0.58 -13.37 11.09
C VAL A 230 1.36 -12.37 10.27
N VAL A 231 2.51 -11.93 10.74
CA VAL A 231 3.39 -10.99 10.04
C VAL A 231 4.57 -11.74 9.45
N ILE A 232 4.78 -11.59 8.14
CA ILE A 232 5.98 -12.03 7.42
C ILE A 232 6.78 -10.78 7.09
N ALA A 233 7.93 -10.60 7.70
CA ALA A 233 8.78 -9.45 7.43
C ALA A 233 10.21 -9.85 7.08
N ARG A 234 10.83 -9.12 6.14
CA ARG A 234 12.25 -9.30 5.84
C ARG A 234 13.10 -8.81 7.01
N VAL A 235 14.19 -9.52 7.27
CA VAL A 235 15.14 -9.15 8.33
C VAL A 235 16.49 -8.80 7.71
N ARG A 236 17.12 -7.76 8.22
CA ARG A 236 18.49 -7.38 7.81
C ARG A 236 19.50 -8.35 8.42
N SER A 237 20.54 -8.68 7.69
CA SER A 237 21.56 -9.66 8.08
C SER A 237 22.38 -9.29 9.33
N ASN A 238 22.29 -8.06 9.82
CA ASN A 238 22.98 -7.61 11.03
C ASN A 238 22.17 -7.83 12.34
N ARG A 239 21.08 -8.60 12.27
CA ARG A 239 20.22 -8.85 13.44
C ARG A 239 20.74 -10.04 14.26
N VAL A 240 20.47 -9.96 15.56
CA VAL A 240 20.76 -11.02 16.53
C VAL A 240 19.46 -11.47 17.17
N PHE A 241 19.28 -12.78 17.21
CA PHE A 241 18.16 -13.47 17.85
C PHE A 241 18.68 -14.47 18.89
N TYR A 242 17.79 -15.19 19.51
CA TYR A 242 18.10 -16.13 20.57
C TYR A 242 17.24 -17.38 20.43
N GLN A 243 17.77 -18.50 20.82
CA GLN A 243 16.99 -19.71 21.06
C GLN A 243 16.04 -19.52 22.26
N SER A 244 15.02 -20.34 22.34
CA SER A 244 14.26 -20.51 23.57
C SER A 244 15.18 -21.02 24.68
N PRO A 245 15.02 -20.56 25.94
CA PRO A 245 15.81 -21.11 27.03
C PRO A 245 15.45 -22.60 27.26
N PRO A 246 16.40 -23.44 27.73
CA PRO A 246 16.12 -24.81 28.04
C PRO A 246 15.02 -24.92 29.13
N PRO A 247 14.22 -26.00 29.13
CA PRO A 247 13.19 -26.24 30.14
C PRO A 247 13.75 -26.13 31.56
N ILE A 248 12.96 -25.58 32.50
CA ILE A 248 13.39 -25.34 33.88
C ILE A 248 13.78 -26.68 34.60
N LYS A 249 13.22 -27.80 34.18
CA LYS A 249 13.52 -29.13 34.72
C LYS A 249 14.99 -29.55 34.54
N ASP A 250 15.65 -29.04 33.51
CA ASP A 250 17.04 -29.34 33.16
C ASP A 250 18.05 -28.38 33.81
N LEU A 251 17.55 -27.37 34.53
CA LEU A 251 18.39 -26.43 35.27
C LEU A 251 18.43 -26.86 36.72
N ALA A 252 19.57 -27.38 37.20
CA ALA A 252 19.81 -27.55 38.62
C ALA A 252 19.36 -26.28 39.35
N GLN A 253 18.62 -26.41 40.46
CA GLN A 253 18.01 -25.29 41.20
C GLN A 253 19.05 -24.24 41.60
N LYS A 254 19.32 -23.30 40.67
CA LYS A 254 20.16 -22.14 40.94
C LYS A 254 19.26 -21.01 41.39
N ARG A 255 19.58 -20.40 42.52
CA ARG A 255 18.95 -19.16 43.00
C ARG A 255 19.10 -18.08 41.92
N GLY A 256 18.02 -17.44 41.55
CA GLY A 256 18.02 -16.32 40.60
C GLY A 256 16.81 -16.29 39.65
N CYS A 257 16.67 -15.21 38.85
CA CYS A 257 15.61 -15.10 37.87
C CYS A 257 15.86 -16.11 36.73
N PRO A 258 14.85 -16.89 36.30
CA PRO A 258 14.98 -17.81 35.16
C PRO A 258 15.49 -17.09 33.89
N LYS A 259 16.37 -17.76 33.15
CA LYS A 259 16.87 -17.22 31.88
C LYS A 259 15.71 -17.03 30.90
N LYS A 260 15.59 -15.85 30.35
CA LYS A 260 14.55 -15.49 29.36
C LYS A 260 14.96 -15.86 27.92
N TYR A 261 16.24 -16.06 27.66
CA TYR A 261 16.83 -16.33 26.36
C TYR A 261 17.85 -17.43 26.44
N GLY A 262 17.87 -18.28 25.41
CA GLY A 262 18.87 -19.33 25.22
C GLY A 262 20.13 -18.82 24.53
N LEU A 263 20.73 -19.64 23.66
CA LEU A 263 21.95 -19.33 22.95
C LEU A 263 21.71 -18.18 21.93
N ARG A 264 22.77 -17.41 21.70
CA ARG A 264 22.78 -16.33 20.72
C ARG A 264 22.81 -16.91 19.30
N PHE A 265 22.07 -16.27 18.41
CA PHE A 265 21.99 -16.57 16.99
C PHE A 265 22.14 -15.27 16.20
N SER A 266 23.30 -15.02 15.60
CA SER A 266 23.59 -13.85 14.80
C SER A 266 23.44 -14.16 13.31
N LEU A 267 22.61 -13.41 12.60
CA LEU A 267 22.41 -13.65 11.15
C LEU A 267 23.67 -13.40 10.32
N ALA A 268 24.62 -12.61 10.85
CA ALA A 268 25.90 -12.31 10.20
C ALA A 268 27.00 -13.34 10.49
N GLU A 269 26.84 -14.17 11.53
CA GLU A 269 27.87 -15.06 12.07
C GLU A 269 27.35 -16.50 12.01
N SER A 270 27.70 -17.23 10.97
CA SER A 270 27.20 -18.59 10.70
C SER A 270 27.60 -19.63 11.78
N ASP A 271 28.72 -19.41 12.47
CA ASP A 271 29.19 -20.22 13.59
C ASP A 271 28.28 -20.15 14.83
N THR A 272 27.42 -19.13 14.92
CA THR A 272 26.42 -19.01 15.97
C THR A 272 25.10 -19.73 15.64
N TRP A 273 24.96 -20.27 14.42
CA TRP A 273 23.73 -20.96 14.02
C TRP A 273 23.73 -22.38 14.54
N HIS A 274 22.63 -22.75 15.17
CA HIS A 274 22.37 -24.15 15.46
C HIS A 274 21.70 -24.81 14.25
N GLU A 275 21.62 -26.12 14.27
CA GLU A 275 20.94 -26.91 13.25
C GLU A 275 19.50 -26.40 13.03
N CYS A 276 19.07 -26.32 11.77
CA CYS A 276 17.71 -25.90 11.46
C CYS A 276 16.71 -27.04 11.78
N ASP A 277 15.55 -26.67 12.24
CA ASP A 277 14.49 -27.62 12.58
C ASP A 277 13.89 -28.30 11.33
N GLU A 278 13.90 -27.58 10.19
CA GLU A 278 13.34 -28.06 8.93
C GLU A 278 14.11 -27.47 7.72
N THR A 279 14.23 -28.26 6.67
CA THR A 279 14.74 -27.81 5.36
C THR A 279 13.74 -28.19 4.28
N THR A 280 13.17 -27.20 3.61
CA THR A 280 12.24 -27.36 2.48
C THR A 280 12.96 -26.99 1.18
N GLN A 281 12.82 -27.83 0.15
CA GLN A 281 13.39 -27.58 -1.18
C GLN A 281 12.33 -27.76 -2.25
N PHE A 282 12.36 -26.89 -3.26
CA PHE A 282 11.48 -27.02 -4.44
C PHE A 282 12.09 -26.31 -5.65
N ALA A 283 11.64 -26.75 -6.82
CA ALA A 283 12.01 -26.12 -8.09
C ALA A 283 10.99 -25.04 -8.46
N HIS A 284 11.45 -23.98 -9.11
CA HIS A 284 10.62 -22.89 -9.58
C HIS A 284 11.09 -22.47 -10.98
N THR A 285 10.19 -22.55 -11.94
CA THR A 285 10.44 -22.10 -13.32
C THR A 285 10.11 -20.62 -13.47
N THR A 286 11.05 -19.81 -13.94
CA THR A 286 10.79 -18.41 -14.22
C THR A 286 9.93 -18.23 -15.47
N ARG A 287 9.31 -17.05 -15.65
CA ARG A 287 8.54 -16.73 -16.87
C ARG A 287 9.34 -16.88 -18.17
N LYS A 288 10.67 -16.80 -18.11
CA LYS A 288 11.56 -17.01 -19.24
C LYS A 288 12.04 -18.45 -19.38
N GLY A 289 11.44 -19.40 -18.67
CA GLY A 289 11.77 -20.83 -18.73
C GLY A 289 12.99 -21.24 -17.91
N ARG A 290 13.67 -20.33 -17.20
CA ARG A 290 14.83 -20.67 -16.36
C ARG A 290 14.38 -21.43 -15.12
N GLN A 291 15.00 -22.57 -14.87
CA GLN A 291 14.78 -23.34 -13.65
C GLN A 291 15.57 -22.72 -12.49
N LEU A 292 14.93 -22.61 -11.34
CA LEU A 292 15.53 -22.15 -10.11
C LEU A 292 15.28 -23.17 -9.01
N LYS A 293 16.26 -23.39 -8.15
CA LYS A 293 16.13 -24.22 -6.96
C LYS A 293 16.01 -23.28 -5.75
N VAL A 294 14.96 -23.43 -4.98
CA VAL A 294 14.72 -22.68 -3.75
C VAL A 294 14.95 -23.60 -2.58
N MET A 295 15.83 -23.22 -1.65
CA MET A 295 16.06 -23.91 -0.39
C MET A 295 15.71 -22.98 0.75
N ILE A 296 14.87 -23.46 1.65
CA ILE A 296 14.41 -22.75 2.84
C ILE A 296 14.84 -23.54 4.08
N GLN A 297 15.66 -22.94 4.90
CA GLN A 297 16.03 -23.44 6.22
C GLN A 297 15.16 -22.71 7.25
N THR A 298 14.56 -23.45 8.19
CA THR A 298 13.60 -22.95 9.15
C THR A 298 14.06 -23.22 10.57
N TRP A 299 13.96 -22.22 11.45
CA TRP A 299 14.17 -22.31 12.89
C TRP A 299 12.91 -21.84 13.60
N HIS A 300 12.32 -22.73 14.39
CA HIS A 300 11.11 -22.44 15.15
C HIS A 300 11.42 -21.86 16.53
N ASN A 301 10.43 -21.17 17.09
CA ASN A 301 10.46 -20.67 18.48
C ASN A 301 11.69 -19.79 18.80
N MET A 302 12.19 -19.07 17.81
CA MET A 302 13.25 -18.09 18.00
C MET A 302 12.73 -16.88 18.78
N LEU A 303 13.62 -16.23 19.54
CA LEU A 303 13.27 -15.10 20.38
C LEU A 303 14.02 -13.83 19.96
N MET A 304 13.31 -12.72 19.99
CA MET A 304 13.88 -11.37 19.82
C MET A 304 14.07 -10.73 21.21
N ARG A 305 15.17 -10.01 21.38
CA ARG A 305 15.43 -9.29 22.63
C ARG A 305 14.39 -8.18 22.82
N GLY A 306 13.68 -8.23 23.92
CA GLY A 306 12.67 -7.25 24.33
C GLY A 306 13.19 -6.19 25.29
N THR A 307 12.29 -5.30 25.69
CA THR A 307 12.46 -4.39 26.84
C THR A 307 11.54 -4.81 27.99
N GLN A 308 11.60 -4.03 29.07
CA GLN A 308 10.68 -4.23 30.20
C GLN A 308 9.20 -4.04 29.79
N GLN A 309 8.93 -3.08 28.90
CA GLN A 309 7.59 -2.76 28.38
C GLN A 309 7.17 -3.70 27.23
N GLN A 310 8.12 -4.10 26.38
CA GLN A 310 7.89 -4.96 25.22
C GLN A 310 8.55 -6.32 25.45
N LYS A 311 7.84 -7.22 26.14
CA LYS A 311 8.35 -8.52 26.60
C LYS A 311 8.38 -9.54 25.44
N MET A 312 9.23 -9.31 24.42
CA MET A 312 9.31 -10.14 23.21
C MET A 312 9.65 -11.61 23.46
N TYR A 313 10.25 -11.95 24.60
CA TYR A 313 10.47 -13.36 24.99
C TYR A 313 9.19 -14.17 25.18
N ARG A 314 8.02 -13.51 25.27
CA ARG A 314 6.69 -14.15 25.31
C ARG A 314 6.08 -14.37 23.93
N HIS A 315 6.70 -13.85 22.89
CA HIS A 315 6.23 -13.89 21.51
C HIS A 315 7.29 -14.55 20.62
N PRO A 316 7.42 -15.89 20.69
CA PRO A 316 8.33 -16.62 19.82
C PRO A 316 7.90 -16.49 18.37
N PHE A 317 8.86 -16.53 17.47
CA PHE A 317 8.65 -16.43 16.03
C PHE A 317 9.36 -17.55 15.29
N THR A 318 9.03 -17.73 14.02
CA THR A 318 9.75 -18.64 13.11
C THR A 318 10.69 -17.81 12.23
N LEU A 319 11.93 -18.25 12.12
CA LEU A 319 12.96 -17.61 11.29
C LEU A 319 13.22 -18.49 10.07
N LEU A 320 13.21 -17.89 8.88
CA LEU A 320 13.51 -18.58 7.63
C LEU A 320 14.73 -17.96 6.97
N ARG A 321 15.62 -18.82 6.46
CA ARG A 321 16.71 -18.43 5.55
C ARG A 321 16.46 -19.02 4.17
N ILE A 322 16.34 -18.16 3.17
CA ILE A 322 15.95 -18.53 1.82
C ILE A 322 17.14 -18.32 0.90
N SER A 323 17.57 -19.37 0.23
CA SER A 323 18.62 -19.37 -0.78
C SER A 323 18.02 -19.79 -2.11
N VAL A 324 18.35 -19.07 -3.17
CA VAL A 324 17.89 -19.36 -4.53
C VAL A 324 19.11 -19.55 -5.42
N THR A 325 19.20 -20.73 -6.02
CA THR A 325 20.29 -21.11 -6.93
C THR A 325 19.74 -21.36 -8.32
N ASP A 326 20.60 -21.28 -9.31
CA ASP A 326 20.33 -21.69 -10.68
C ASP A 326 20.68 -23.18 -10.91
N ASP A 327 20.59 -23.59 -12.17
CA ASP A 327 20.89 -24.97 -12.58
C ASP A 327 22.33 -25.35 -12.31
N THR A 328 23.25 -24.37 -12.24
CA THR A 328 24.68 -24.58 -11.91
C THR A 328 24.95 -24.59 -10.42
N SER A 329 23.91 -24.57 -9.58
CA SER A 329 24.01 -24.44 -8.11
C SER A 329 24.65 -23.14 -7.62
N SER A 330 24.78 -22.12 -8.50
CA SER A 330 25.29 -20.81 -8.15
C SER A 330 24.21 -19.97 -7.51
N LEU A 331 24.54 -19.27 -6.41
CA LEU A 331 23.61 -18.34 -5.76
C LEU A 331 23.30 -17.16 -6.67
N LEU A 332 22.02 -16.93 -6.97
CA LEU A 332 21.60 -15.80 -7.80
C LEU A 332 21.70 -14.47 -7.07
N TRP A 333 21.48 -14.48 -5.76
CA TRP A 333 21.61 -13.33 -4.86
C TRP A 333 21.85 -13.77 -3.43
N LYS A 334 22.23 -12.82 -2.58
CA LYS A 334 22.47 -13.08 -1.17
C LYS A 334 21.22 -13.70 -0.51
N PRO A 335 21.38 -14.73 0.34
CA PRO A 335 20.28 -15.34 1.05
C PRO A 335 19.43 -14.31 1.78
N MET A 336 18.14 -14.51 1.74
CA MET A 336 17.16 -13.63 2.37
C MET A 336 16.69 -14.24 3.71
N TRP A 337 16.57 -13.40 4.71
CA TRP A 337 16.02 -13.76 6.00
C TRP A 337 14.60 -13.22 6.18
N LEU A 338 13.68 -14.08 6.61
CA LEU A 338 12.30 -13.72 6.97
C LEU A 338 12.02 -14.10 8.42
N ILE A 339 11.26 -13.23 9.09
CA ILE A 339 10.63 -13.50 10.37
C ILE A 339 9.14 -13.72 10.15
N VAL A 340 8.57 -14.77 10.78
CA VAL A 340 7.14 -15.06 10.79
C VAL A 340 6.67 -14.98 12.22
N SER A 341 5.86 -13.99 12.54
CA SER A 341 5.43 -13.65 13.90
C SER A 341 3.90 -13.62 13.97
N GLY A 342 3.35 -14.14 15.05
CA GLY A 342 1.92 -14.27 15.30
C GLY A 342 1.59 -15.59 15.97
N THR A 343 0.41 -15.69 16.59
CA THR A 343 -0.03 -16.89 17.30
C THR A 343 -0.26 -18.07 16.35
N GLN A 344 -0.79 -17.78 15.16
CA GLN A 344 -1.10 -18.78 14.13
C GLN A 344 0.02 -18.96 13.08
N ARG A 345 1.26 -18.57 13.40
CA ARG A 345 2.39 -18.67 12.47
C ARG A 345 2.70 -20.08 11.98
N GLN A 346 2.28 -21.10 12.73
CA GLN A 346 2.48 -22.51 12.37
C GLN A 346 1.53 -22.99 11.27
N GLU A 347 0.46 -22.23 10.98
CA GLU A 347 -0.46 -22.52 9.87
C GLU A 347 0.20 -22.22 8.50
N LEU A 348 1.32 -21.50 8.49
CA LEU A 348 2.02 -21.17 7.27
C LEU A 348 3.22 -22.09 7.05
N SER A 349 3.13 -22.93 6.03
CA SER A 349 4.30 -23.70 5.59
C SER A 349 5.42 -22.77 5.06
N PRO A 350 6.69 -23.23 5.06
CA PRO A 350 7.80 -22.45 4.52
C PRO A 350 7.59 -22.03 3.06
N HIS A 351 6.98 -22.87 2.24
CA HIS A 351 6.65 -22.58 0.85
C HIS A 351 5.59 -21.48 0.73
N VAL A 352 4.51 -21.53 1.51
CA VAL A 352 3.45 -20.52 1.55
C VAL A 352 4.02 -19.20 2.05
N THR A 353 4.85 -19.21 3.08
CA THR A 353 5.55 -18.02 3.61
C THR A 353 6.41 -17.35 2.53
N TYR A 354 7.20 -18.12 1.79
CA TYR A 354 8.03 -17.60 0.71
C TYR A 354 7.20 -16.99 -0.44
N SER A 355 6.15 -17.68 -0.88
CA SER A 355 5.28 -17.21 -1.96
C SER A 355 4.51 -15.95 -1.55
N SER A 356 3.98 -15.90 -0.33
CA SER A 356 3.32 -14.72 0.21
C SER A 356 4.27 -13.52 0.30
N TYR A 357 5.49 -13.74 0.79
CA TYR A 357 6.48 -12.66 0.83
C TYR A 357 6.89 -12.19 -0.56
N ARG A 358 7.02 -13.08 -1.53
CA ARG A 358 7.30 -12.67 -2.93
C ARG A 358 6.17 -11.84 -3.51
N GLN A 359 4.93 -12.17 -3.19
CA GLN A 359 3.78 -11.42 -3.67
C GLN A 359 3.74 -9.99 -3.10
N ARG A 360 4.40 -9.70 -1.97
CA ARG A 360 4.54 -8.33 -1.44
C ARG A 360 4.98 -7.31 -2.48
N PHE A 361 5.80 -7.71 -3.46
CA PHE A 361 6.22 -6.81 -4.53
C PHE A 361 5.06 -6.23 -5.37
N ASP A 362 3.87 -6.79 -5.27
CA ASP A 362 2.71 -6.27 -5.99
C ASP A 362 2.31 -4.87 -5.49
N ILE A 363 2.50 -4.57 -4.18
CA ILE A 363 2.26 -3.21 -3.67
C ILE A 363 3.28 -2.21 -4.26
N GLU A 364 4.53 -2.60 -4.46
CA GLU A 364 5.54 -1.75 -5.10
C GLU A 364 5.19 -1.49 -6.57
N HIS A 365 4.65 -2.49 -7.28
CA HIS A 365 4.15 -2.34 -8.65
C HIS A 365 2.94 -1.38 -8.69
N MET A 366 2.00 -1.50 -7.76
CA MET A 366 0.86 -0.60 -7.63
C MET A 366 1.32 0.84 -7.37
N LEU A 367 2.24 1.05 -6.43
CA LEU A 367 2.79 2.37 -6.14
C LEU A 367 3.54 2.98 -7.34
N ARG A 368 4.31 2.17 -8.07
CA ARG A 368 4.99 2.60 -9.29
C ARG A 368 3.99 3.00 -10.37
N PHE A 369 2.96 2.17 -10.60
CA PHE A 369 1.89 2.47 -11.54
C PHE A 369 1.15 3.76 -11.16
N SER A 370 0.79 3.92 -9.88
CA SER A 370 0.10 5.10 -9.38
C SER A 370 0.93 6.38 -9.57
N LYS A 371 2.24 6.33 -9.36
CA LYS A 371 3.14 7.47 -9.61
C LYS A 371 3.31 7.79 -11.09
N GLN A 372 3.44 6.78 -11.94
CA GLN A 372 3.76 6.95 -13.35
C GLN A 372 2.53 7.16 -14.24
N ARG A 373 1.37 6.56 -13.89
CA ARG A 373 0.18 6.50 -14.73
C ARG A 373 -1.04 7.19 -14.14
N LEU A 374 -1.12 7.30 -12.80
CA LEU A 374 -2.21 7.97 -12.10
C LEU A 374 -1.77 9.29 -11.44
N LEU A 375 -0.63 9.84 -11.81
CA LEU A 375 -0.16 11.16 -11.38
C LEU A 375 -0.05 11.33 -9.84
N MET A 376 0.18 10.26 -9.09
CA MET A 376 0.13 10.25 -7.62
C MET A 376 0.99 11.35 -6.97
N THR A 377 2.16 11.66 -7.55
CA THR A 377 3.09 12.66 -7.03
C THR A 377 3.13 13.96 -7.83
N GLN A 378 2.26 14.12 -8.85
CA GLN A 378 2.28 15.27 -9.76
C GLN A 378 1.41 16.44 -9.29
N PHE A 379 0.52 16.23 -8.31
CA PHE A 379 -0.30 17.30 -7.78
C PHE A 379 0.52 18.21 -6.88
N GLN A 380 0.75 19.44 -7.34
CA GLN A 380 1.49 20.47 -6.60
C GLN A 380 0.49 21.42 -5.93
N THR A 381 0.38 21.31 -4.62
CA THR A 381 -0.50 22.14 -3.78
C THR A 381 0.25 22.59 -2.52
N PRO A 382 -0.03 23.79 -2.00
CA PRO A 382 0.46 24.22 -0.69
C PRO A 382 -0.41 23.69 0.47
N GLU A 383 -1.56 23.13 0.19
CA GLU A 383 -2.51 22.62 1.18
C GLU A 383 -2.27 21.13 1.42
N VAL A 384 -1.95 20.78 2.67
CA VAL A 384 -1.70 19.38 3.06
C VAL A 384 -2.94 18.51 2.86
N GLU A 385 -4.11 19.01 3.26
CA GLU A 385 -5.39 18.31 3.07
C GLU A 385 -5.67 17.97 1.60
N HIS A 386 -5.39 18.91 0.68
CA HIS A 386 -5.59 18.67 -0.75
C HIS A 386 -4.62 17.60 -1.28
N GLU A 387 -3.41 17.53 -0.76
CA GLU A 387 -2.47 16.45 -1.09
C GLU A 387 -2.98 15.10 -0.61
N GLU A 388 -3.48 15.02 0.62
CA GLU A 388 -4.08 13.79 1.17
C GLU A 388 -5.30 13.35 0.36
N ASN A 389 -6.18 14.30 0.01
CA ASN A 389 -7.34 14.05 -0.84
C ASN A 389 -6.93 13.48 -2.20
N TRP A 390 -5.87 14.05 -2.80
CA TRP A 390 -5.33 13.57 -4.07
C TRP A 390 -4.83 12.13 -3.99
N ILE A 391 -4.08 11.79 -2.96
CA ILE A 391 -3.58 10.41 -2.74
C ILE A 391 -4.76 9.43 -2.62
N ARG A 392 -5.81 9.78 -1.87
CA ARG A 392 -7.02 8.96 -1.72
C ARG A 392 -7.76 8.78 -3.06
N LEU A 393 -7.90 9.86 -3.85
CA LEU A 393 -8.52 9.79 -5.18
C LEU A 393 -7.73 8.90 -6.13
N VAL A 394 -6.40 8.99 -6.12
CA VAL A 394 -5.54 8.11 -6.94
C VAL A 394 -5.72 6.63 -6.56
N MET A 395 -5.83 6.32 -5.26
CA MET A 395 -6.12 4.95 -4.81
C MET A 395 -7.50 4.47 -5.29
N LEU A 396 -8.52 5.32 -5.21
CA LEU A 396 -9.87 4.99 -5.72
C LEU A 396 -9.88 4.79 -7.24
N ALA A 397 -9.11 5.57 -8.00
CA ALA A 397 -8.95 5.35 -9.44
C ALA A 397 -8.28 4.01 -9.74
N TYR A 398 -7.30 3.60 -8.93
CA TYR A 398 -6.69 2.28 -9.06
C TYR A 398 -7.68 1.15 -8.74
N VAL A 399 -8.51 1.32 -7.71
CA VAL A 399 -9.59 0.36 -7.39
C VAL A 399 -10.62 0.26 -8.52
N GLN A 400 -10.94 1.37 -9.20
CA GLN A 400 -11.81 1.32 -10.39
C GLN A 400 -11.21 0.45 -11.51
N LEU A 401 -9.89 0.50 -11.72
CA LEU A 401 -9.22 -0.38 -12.67
C LEU A 401 -9.35 -1.85 -12.26
N TRP A 402 -9.21 -2.15 -10.97
CA TRP A 402 -9.44 -3.50 -10.46
C TRP A 402 -10.88 -3.97 -10.69
N ALA A 403 -11.86 -3.14 -10.32
CA ALA A 403 -13.28 -3.45 -10.48
C ALA A 403 -13.70 -3.62 -11.95
N ALA A 404 -13.02 -2.94 -12.88
CA ALA A 404 -13.27 -3.05 -14.32
C ALA A 404 -12.48 -4.18 -15.01
N LYS A 405 -11.64 -4.92 -14.28
CA LYS A 405 -10.69 -5.90 -14.83
C LYS A 405 -11.36 -6.94 -15.74
N GLU A 406 -12.49 -7.48 -15.31
CA GLU A 406 -13.19 -8.54 -16.06
C GLU A 406 -13.98 -8.02 -17.29
N LEU A 407 -14.19 -6.70 -17.37
CA LEU A 407 -14.79 -6.04 -18.52
C LEU A 407 -13.75 -5.62 -19.58
N ALA A 408 -12.47 -5.64 -19.21
CA ALA A 408 -11.41 -5.18 -20.09
C ALA A 408 -11.09 -6.19 -21.18
N CYS A 409 -10.87 -5.67 -22.38
CA CYS A 409 -10.39 -6.43 -23.53
C CYS A 409 -8.95 -6.03 -23.87
N TYR A 410 -8.15 -7.01 -24.27
CA TYR A 410 -6.83 -6.72 -24.80
C TYR A 410 -6.97 -6.30 -26.28
N LEU A 411 -7.00 -4.99 -26.51
CA LEU A 411 -7.07 -4.43 -27.84
C LEU A 411 -5.70 -3.86 -28.23
N PRO A 412 -4.98 -4.48 -29.18
CA PRO A 412 -3.76 -3.91 -29.71
C PRO A 412 -4.07 -2.56 -30.38
N LYS A 413 -3.17 -1.59 -30.24
CA LYS A 413 -3.29 -0.32 -30.95
C LYS A 413 -3.08 -0.53 -32.47
N PRO A 414 -3.63 0.32 -33.35
CA PRO A 414 -3.52 0.14 -34.80
C PRO A 414 -2.08 -0.02 -35.32
N TRP A 415 -1.10 0.58 -34.64
CA TRP A 415 0.33 0.46 -34.97
C TRP A 415 1.02 -0.74 -34.33
N GLU A 416 0.35 -1.48 -33.40
CA GLU A 416 0.85 -2.69 -32.77
C GLU A 416 0.41 -3.96 -33.54
N ARG A 417 0.42 -3.92 -34.88
CA ARG A 417 -0.08 -4.99 -35.77
C ARG A 417 0.57 -6.37 -35.53
N TYR A 418 1.76 -6.38 -34.92
CA TYR A 418 2.50 -7.59 -34.55
C TYR A 418 1.97 -8.27 -33.28
N LYS A 419 1.16 -7.56 -32.47
CA LYS A 419 0.54 -8.11 -31.27
C LYS A 419 -0.82 -8.71 -31.62
N LYS A 420 -0.91 -10.02 -31.58
CA LYS A 420 -2.20 -10.72 -31.74
C LYS A 420 -2.93 -10.75 -30.39
N PRO A 421 -4.26 -10.55 -30.36
CA PRO A 421 -5.04 -10.84 -29.17
C PRO A 421 -4.92 -12.33 -28.84
N HIS A 422 -4.48 -12.66 -27.62
CA HIS A 422 -4.48 -14.02 -27.12
C HIS A 422 -5.63 -14.13 -26.11
N SER A 423 -6.36 -15.26 -26.14
CA SER A 423 -7.42 -15.57 -25.17
C SER A 423 -6.89 -15.56 -23.72
N ASP A 424 -5.63 -15.89 -23.55
CA ASP A 424 -4.97 -16.02 -22.24
C ASP A 424 -4.21 -14.76 -21.82
N THR A 425 -4.57 -13.60 -22.36
CA THR A 425 -3.89 -12.34 -22.01
C THR A 425 -4.18 -11.94 -20.57
N ILE A 426 -3.13 -11.88 -19.77
CA ILE A 426 -3.21 -11.46 -18.37
C ILE A 426 -3.60 -9.98 -18.29
N MET A 427 -4.75 -9.68 -17.68
CA MET A 427 -5.24 -8.31 -17.48
C MET A 427 -4.45 -7.59 -16.39
N THR A 428 -3.49 -6.79 -16.79
CA THR A 428 -2.70 -5.93 -15.90
C THR A 428 -3.38 -4.57 -15.70
N PRO A 429 -3.02 -3.78 -14.66
CA PRO A 429 -3.52 -2.42 -14.50
C PRO A 429 -3.35 -1.56 -15.76
N SER A 430 -2.22 -1.68 -16.46
CA SER A 430 -1.96 -0.96 -17.71
C SER A 430 -2.86 -1.42 -18.87
N THR A 431 -3.19 -2.70 -18.92
CA THR A 431 -4.09 -3.25 -19.94
C THR A 431 -5.51 -2.73 -19.73
N VAL A 432 -5.99 -2.79 -18.49
CA VAL A 432 -7.32 -2.26 -18.13
C VAL A 432 -7.40 -0.75 -18.34
N GLN A 433 -6.38 0.01 -17.94
CA GLN A 433 -6.31 1.47 -18.16
C GLN A 433 -6.42 1.82 -19.64
N ARG A 434 -5.78 1.05 -20.51
CA ARG A 434 -5.82 1.27 -21.96
C ARG A 434 -7.23 1.13 -22.54
N ASP A 435 -8.03 0.22 -22.01
CA ASP A 435 -9.39 -0.07 -22.46
C ASP A 435 -10.48 0.66 -21.67
N PHE A 436 -10.10 1.38 -20.61
CA PHE A 436 -11.05 1.96 -19.67
C PHE A 436 -12.01 2.97 -20.31
N THR A 437 -11.55 3.74 -21.28
CA THR A 437 -12.41 4.69 -22.02
C THR A 437 -13.54 3.97 -22.76
N ARG A 438 -13.25 2.82 -23.41
CA ARG A 438 -14.29 2.01 -24.07
C ARG A 438 -15.29 1.49 -23.03
N ILE A 439 -14.81 0.93 -21.92
CA ILE A 439 -15.67 0.43 -20.86
C ILE A 439 -16.63 1.53 -20.37
N ILE A 440 -16.12 2.74 -20.09
CA ILE A 440 -16.99 3.85 -19.66
C ILE A 440 -17.97 4.28 -20.74
N SER A 441 -17.57 4.27 -22.02
CA SER A 441 -18.47 4.60 -23.13
C SER A 441 -19.62 3.59 -23.26
N GLU A 442 -19.36 2.31 -22.95
CA GLU A 442 -20.37 1.25 -23.00
C GLU A 442 -21.32 1.33 -21.80
N ILE A 443 -20.80 1.51 -20.60
CA ILE A 443 -21.61 1.44 -19.38
C ILE A 443 -22.26 2.77 -19.00
N GLY A 444 -21.75 3.88 -19.52
CA GLY A 444 -22.19 5.25 -19.13
C GLY A 444 -21.63 5.70 -17.77
N LYS A 445 -22.03 6.89 -17.37
CA LYS A 445 -21.60 7.52 -16.10
C LYS A 445 -22.78 7.69 -15.15
N PRO A 446 -22.58 7.52 -13.84
CA PRO A 446 -23.62 7.79 -12.84
C PRO A 446 -23.84 9.29 -12.60
N GLY A 447 -22.99 10.14 -13.14
CA GLY A 447 -23.02 11.59 -12.95
C GLY A 447 -24.01 12.30 -13.88
N HIS A 448 -24.44 13.48 -13.44
CA HIS A 448 -25.29 14.36 -14.25
C HIS A 448 -24.47 15.24 -15.20
N SER A 449 -25.07 15.65 -16.31
CA SER A 449 -24.48 16.61 -17.22
C SER A 449 -24.08 17.91 -16.53
N PRO A 450 -22.97 18.55 -16.92
CA PRO A 450 -22.56 19.82 -16.34
C PRO A 450 -23.63 20.89 -16.54
N LYS A 451 -23.87 21.69 -15.50
CA LYS A 451 -24.71 22.88 -15.64
C LYS A 451 -24.04 23.92 -16.57
N PRO A 452 -24.80 24.72 -17.31
CA PRO A 452 -24.26 25.84 -18.06
C PRO A 452 -23.42 26.73 -17.13
N ARG A 453 -22.27 27.20 -17.62
CA ARG A 453 -21.39 28.05 -16.83
C ARG A 453 -21.91 29.49 -16.85
N GLY A 454 -22.17 30.06 -15.69
CA GLY A 454 -22.34 31.49 -15.52
C GLY A 454 -21.00 32.24 -15.63
N ASN A 455 -21.05 33.52 -15.91
CA ASN A 455 -19.89 34.38 -15.89
C ASN A 455 -19.30 34.47 -14.49
N SER A 456 -17.99 34.34 -14.37
CA SER A 456 -17.29 34.60 -13.11
C SER A 456 -17.26 36.11 -12.87
N THR A 457 -17.53 36.53 -11.63
CA THR A 457 -17.43 37.95 -11.24
C THR A 457 -16.01 38.50 -11.39
N GLY A 458 -15.01 37.64 -11.56
CA GLY A 458 -13.61 38.03 -11.66
C GLY A 458 -13.05 38.61 -10.34
N ARG A 459 -11.87 39.19 -10.43
CA ARG A 459 -11.28 40.03 -9.36
C ARG A 459 -11.66 41.48 -9.61
N LEU A 460 -11.86 42.24 -8.52
CA LEU A 460 -11.99 43.68 -8.63
C LEU A 460 -10.71 44.28 -9.20
N THR A 461 -10.84 45.34 -10.01
CA THR A 461 -9.70 46.06 -10.59
C THR A 461 -8.78 46.54 -9.45
N GLY A 462 -7.48 46.23 -9.55
CA GLY A 462 -6.49 46.53 -8.50
C GLY A 462 -6.41 45.55 -7.33
N GLN A 463 -7.28 44.56 -7.25
CA GLN A 463 -7.23 43.53 -6.20
C GLN A 463 -6.06 42.57 -6.46
N THR A 464 -5.07 42.57 -5.56
CA THR A 464 -3.95 41.63 -5.56
C THR A 464 -4.19 40.50 -4.56
N GLN A 465 -3.67 39.31 -4.86
CA GLN A 465 -3.72 38.20 -3.92
C GLN A 465 -2.61 38.38 -2.87
N ALA A 466 -2.97 38.27 -1.59
CA ALA A 466 -1.98 38.29 -0.51
C ALA A 466 -0.94 37.17 -0.71
N LYS A 467 0.33 37.47 -0.49
CA LYS A 467 1.41 36.47 -0.54
C LYS A 467 1.23 35.48 0.59
N ARG A 468 1.31 34.18 0.30
CA ARG A 468 1.29 33.14 1.33
C ARG A 468 2.59 33.19 2.16
N PRO A 469 2.53 32.99 3.49
CA PRO A 469 3.73 32.89 4.32
C PRO A 469 4.56 31.67 3.92
N LYS A 470 5.88 31.80 4.03
CA LYS A 470 6.81 30.69 3.83
C LYS A 470 7.03 29.96 5.16
N HIS A 471 7.10 28.63 5.10
CA HIS A 471 7.31 27.77 6.26
C HIS A 471 8.62 27.00 6.15
N THR A 472 9.30 26.82 7.28
CA THR A 472 10.55 26.06 7.35
C THR A 472 10.26 24.55 7.36
N VAL A 473 11.23 23.75 6.89
CA VAL A 473 11.15 22.30 6.92
C VAL A 473 11.23 21.79 8.36
N ILE A 474 10.30 20.96 8.77
CA ILE A 474 10.24 20.39 10.11
C ILE A 474 11.28 19.27 10.26
N LYS A 475 12.12 19.36 11.29
CA LYS A 475 13.15 18.36 11.62
C LYS A 475 12.66 17.46 12.74
N LYS A 476 12.64 16.14 12.51
CA LYS A 476 12.33 15.16 13.56
C LYS A 476 13.28 15.32 14.75
N GLY A 477 12.75 15.30 15.96
CA GLY A 477 13.53 15.28 17.20
C GLY A 477 13.93 16.64 17.80
N LYS A 478 13.55 17.76 17.19
CA LYS A 478 13.63 19.06 17.88
C LYS A 478 12.21 19.51 18.24
N LYS A 479 11.81 19.37 19.50
CA LYS A 479 10.65 20.10 20.03
C LYS A 479 10.89 21.58 19.75
N SER A 480 10.02 22.22 18.99
CA SER A 480 10.11 23.64 18.70
C SER A 480 9.69 24.44 19.94
N ASN A 481 10.63 24.66 20.84
CA ASN A 481 10.48 25.65 21.91
C ASN A 481 10.99 27.00 21.42
N LYS A 482 10.39 27.57 20.40
CA LYS A 482 10.52 29.01 20.11
C LYS A 482 9.29 29.49 19.37
N PRO A 483 8.59 30.52 19.85
CA PRO A 483 7.58 31.21 19.10
C PRO A 483 8.21 31.74 17.81
N GLN A 484 7.58 31.51 16.68
CA GLN A 484 8.03 32.03 15.38
C GLN A 484 7.97 33.56 15.44
N LYS A 485 9.11 34.22 15.33
CA LYS A 485 9.15 35.65 15.01
C LYS A 485 8.57 35.80 13.61
N GLN A 486 7.44 36.46 13.52
CA GLN A 486 6.93 37.00 12.26
C GLN A 486 7.99 37.95 11.73
N VAL A 487 8.59 37.60 10.61
CA VAL A 487 9.44 38.52 9.85
C VAL A 487 8.47 39.29 8.96
N ALA A 488 8.40 40.59 9.22
CA ALA A 488 7.59 41.57 8.50
C ALA A 488 7.94 41.63 6.99
#